data_66d513987ac06a0d0f507b42e4f9f0b5
#
_entry.id   66d513987ac06a0d0f507b42e4f9f0b5
#
_cell.length_a   1.000
_cell.length_b   1.000
_cell.length_c   1.000
_cell.angle_alpha   90.00
_cell.angle_beta   90.00
_cell.angle_gamma   90.00
#
_symmetry.space_group_name_H-M   'P 1'
#
loop_
_entity.id
_entity.type
_entity.pdbx_description
1 polymer ?
#
loop_
_entity_poly.entity_id
_entity_poly.type
_entity_poly.pdbx_seq_one_letter_code
_entity_poly.pdbx_strand_id
1 'polypeptide(L)'
;MAQAKPEVKTVLNYDKNLIMGYTITYEYPVEDFENAVVERHEKEGVEGSKKKNFYNFKGIKYNYIWNKTFDMYIQFTGSKNAGTINMILSQGYDNFIVPTEDSITTAKVYEWLISLDLDVQNYRYNLAMEAHKEEYKGIDKELSKLEKQRTKIEKKIKKNADAQLKFEASRTIIGENDLNVDTKKLEKEEKKAQKLLNEKNELEEELKKINDKIDNVRSDLNKKNNVISDLEKEKPKSNTLQKSKK
;
A
#
# COMPACT_ATOMS: atom_id res chain seq x y z
N MET A 1 -18.74 16.00 10.58
CA MET A 1 -18.94 14.83 11.44
C MET A 1 -19.07 15.29 12.88
N ALA A 2 -19.98 14.70 13.68
CA ALA A 2 -20.04 14.98 15.10
C ALA A 2 -18.79 14.40 15.78
N GLN A 3 -18.15 15.19 16.65
CA GLN A 3 -16.97 14.71 17.36
C GLN A 3 -17.38 13.62 18.33
N ALA A 4 -16.73 12.46 18.28
CA ALA A 4 -16.97 11.37 19.20
C ALA A 4 -16.70 11.84 20.65
N LYS A 5 -17.62 11.54 21.56
CA LYS A 5 -17.54 11.97 22.95
C LYS A 5 -17.26 10.77 23.85
N PRO A 6 -16.17 10.79 24.63
CA PRO A 6 -15.90 9.75 25.63
C PRO A 6 -16.94 9.79 26.75
N GLU A 7 -17.27 8.61 27.26
CA GLU A 7 -18.21 8.45 28.37
C GLU A 7 -17.67 7.50 29.42
N VAL A 8 -18.14 7.64 30.66
CA VAL A 8 -17.90 6.62 31.70
C VAL A 8 -18.86 5.47 31.48
N LYS A 9 -18.33 4.28 31.27
CA LYS A 9 -19.13 3.05 31.21
C LYS A 9 -19.22 2.43 32.59
N THR A 10 -20.44 2.31 33.08
CA THR A 10 -20.70 1.86 34.46
C THR A 10 -20.33 0.41 34.70
N VAL A 11 -20.27 -0.45 33.69
CA VAL A 11 -20.00 -1.88 33.87
C VAL A 11 -19.29 -2.50 32.69
N LEU A 12 -18.04 -2.87 32.88
CA LEU A 12 -17.26 -3.73 31.99
C LEU A 12 -16.97 -5.06 32.67
N ASN A 13 -17.27 -6.17 32.00
CA ASN A 13 -16.97 -7.49 32.56
C ASN A 13 -15.53 -7.87 32.23
N TYR A 14 -14.65 -7.77 33.21
CA TYR A 14 -13.26 -8.17 33.13
C TYR A 14 -12.96 -9.24 34.18
N ASP A 15 -12.55 -10.42 33.70
CA ASP A 15 -12.20 -11.59 34.55
C ASP A 15 -13.21 -11.91 35.67
N LYS A 16 -14.51 -11.90 35.27
CA LYS A 16 -15.69 -12.12 36.15
C LYS A 16 -16.03 -10.97 37.11
N ASN A 17 -15.29 -9.88 37.08
CA ASN A 17 -15.56 -8.67 37.83
C ASN A 17 -16.27 -7.63 36.99
N LEU A 18 -17.20 -6.89 37.59
CA LEU A 18 -17.87 -5.76 36.98
C LEU A 18 -17.13 -4.49 37.38
N ILE A 19 -16.47 -3.87 36.41
CA ILE A 19 -15.54 -2.76 36.64
C ILE A 19 -16.02 -1.52 35.88
N MET A 20 -15.94 -0.36 36.50
CA MET A 20 -16.11 0.92 35.83
C MET A 20 -14.92 1.20 34.91
N GLY A 21 -15.21 1.70 33.71
CA GLY A 21 -14.21 2.04 32.75
C GLY A 21 -14.64 3.20 31.85
N TYR A 22 -13.94 3.38 30.79
CA TYR A 22 -14.16 4.42 29.79
C TYR A 22 -14.64 3.80 28.50
N THR A 23 -15.48 4.50 27.74
CA THR A 23 -15.93 4.07 26.43
C THR A 23 -15.94 5.26 25.45
N ILE A 24 -15.63 4.97 24.20
CA ILE A 24 -15.79 5.91 23.09
C ILE A 24 -16.15 5.12 21.84
N THR A 25 -17.03 5.70 21.00
CA THR A 25 -17.42 5.11 19.71
C THR A 25 -17.07 6.07 18.60
N TYR A 26 -16.51 5.53 17.51
CA TYR A 26 -16.18 6.24 16.30
C TYR A 26 -16.80 5.57 15.07
N GLU A 27 -17.02 6.34 14.02
CA GLU A 27 -17.54 5.87 12.74
C GLU A 27 -16.41 5.28 11.86
N TYR A 28 -15.63 4.35 12.44
CA TYR A 28 -14.59 3.60 11.74
C TYR A 28 -14.78 2.10 11.94
N PRO A 29 -14.31 1.26 10.99
CA PRO A 29 -14.25 -0.18 11.21
C PRO A 29 -13.50 -0.53 12.50
N VAL A 30 -14.02 -1.48 13.24
CA VAL A 30 -13.40 -1.91 14.52
C VAL A 30 -11.96 -2.41 14.32
N GLU A 31 -11.66 -3.07 13.20
CA GLU A 31 -10.31 -3.53 12.84
C GLU A 31 -9.32 -2.38 12.66
N ASP A 32 -9.72 -1.30 11.98
CA ASP A 32 -8.85 -0.14 11.79
C ASP A 32 -8.50 0.50 13.13
N PHE A 33 -9.47 0.50 14.04
CA PHE A 33 -9.29 0.99 15.41
C PHE A 33 -8.34 0.12 16.21
N GLU A 34 -8.59 -1.20 16.23
CA GLU A 34 -7.74 -2.18 16.92
C GLU A 34 -6.29 -2.03 16.46
N ASN A 35 -6.06 -2.02 15.16
CA ASN A 35 -4.71 -1.92 14.58
C ASN A 35 -4.05 -0.56 14.90
N ALA A 36 -4.77 0.55 14.77
CA ALA A 36 -4.22 1.87 15.06
C ALA A 36 -3.79 2.03 16.52
N VAL A 37 -4.58 1.50 17.46
CA VAL A 37 -4.28 1.55 18.90
C VAL A 37 -3.09 0.66 19.23
N VAL A 38 -3.02 -0.54 18.67
CA VAL A 38 -1.89 -1.45 18.86
C VAL A 38 -0.62 -0.81 18.32
N GLU A 39 -0.65 -0.28 17.09
CA GLU A 39 0.49 0.40 16.47
C GLU A 39 0.97 1.62 17.29
N ARG A 40 0.04 2.38 17.90
CA ARG A 40 0.39 3.48 18.78
C ARG A 40 1.18 3.02 20.00
N HIS A 41 0.71 1.97 20.67
CA HIS A 41 1.40 1.41 21.83
C HIS A 41 2.77 0.83 21.48
N GLU A 42 2.89 0.13 20.34
CA GLU A 42 4.15 -0.41 19.84
C GLU A 42 5.17 0.71 19.56
N LYS A 43 4.73 1.82 18.95
CA LYS A 43 5.59 3.00 18.72
C LYS A 43 6.09 3.66 20.02
N GLU A 44 5.35 3.51 21.11
CA GLU A 44 5.74 3.98 22.43
C GLU A 44 6.52 2.90 23.22
N GLY A 45 6.84 1.76 22.58
CA GLY A 45 7.61 0.66 23.18
C GLY A 45 6.81 -0.23 24.14
N VAL A 46 5.49 -0.21 24.04
CA VAL A 46 4.59 -1.01 24.88
C VAL A 46 4.00 -2.15 24.07
N GLU A 47 4.39 -3.37 24.38
CA GLU A 47 3.83 -4.56 23.75
C GLU A 47 2.49 -4.96 24.40
N GLY A 48 1.50 -5.22 23.57
CA GLY A 48 0.19 -5.70 23.98
C GLY A 48 0.09 -7.23 23.91
N SER A 49 -0.69 -7.81 24.80
CA SER A 49 -1.07 -9.24 24.75
C SER A 49 -2.58 -9.38 24.72
N LYS A 50 -3.12 -10.20 23.82
CA LYS A 50 -4.56 -10.46 23.76
C LYS A 50 -4.91 -11.61 24.70
N LYS A 51 -5.76 -11.33 25.68
CA LYS A 51 -6.28 -12.34 26.59
C LYS A 51 -7.80 -12.24 26.62
N LYS A 52 -8.49 -13.32 26.21
CA LYS A 52 -9.94 -13.30 26.00
C LYS A 52 -10.31 -12.19 25.01
N ASN A 53 -11.17 -11.26 25.38
CA ASN A 53 -11.65 -10.17 24.55
C ASN A 53 -10.93 -8.83 24.82
N PHE A 54 -9.83 -8.85 25.57
CA PHE A 54 -9.09 -7.66 25.95
C PHE A 54 -7.66 -7.71 25.41
N TYR A 55 -7.17 -6.58 24.95
CA TYR A 55 -5.75 -6.30 24.82
C TYR A 55 -5.24 -5.79 26.16
N ASN A 56 -4.19 -6.39 26.67
CA ASN A 56 -3.55 -6.06 27.94
C ASN A 56 -2.21 -5.40 27.65
N PHE A 57 -2.10 -4.13 27.93
CA PHE A 57 -0.88 -3.36 27.90
C PHE A 57 -0.42 -3.11 29.33
N LYS A 58 0.73 -3.66 29.69
CA LYS A 58 1.21 -3.64 31.08
C LYS A 58 2.40 -2.74 31.27
N GLY A 59 2.50 -2.16 32.47
CA GLY A 59 3.65 -1.36 32.85
C GLY A 59 3.79 -0.05 32.09
N ILE A 60 2.69 0.54 31.64
CA ILE A 60 2.66 1.77 30.85
C ILE A 60 3.17 2.95 31.69
N LYS A 61 4.00 3.80 31.08
CA LYS A 61 4.52 5.04 31.65
C LYS A 61 4.08 6.27 30.85
N TYR A 62 2.77 6.45 30.71
CA TYR A 62 2.23 7.63 30.00
C TYR A 62 1.99 8.76 31.01
N ASN A 63 3.04 9.54 31.32
CA ASN A 63 2.98 10.64 32.28
C ASN A 63 1.89 11.66 31.98
N TYR A 64 1.44 11.71 30.72
CA TYR A 64 0.34 12.57 30.29
C TYR A 64 -1.05 12.03 30.63
N ILE A 65 -1.16 10.74 30.97
CA ILE A 65 -2.38 10.14 31.56
C ILE A 65 -2.21 10.09 33.06
N TRP A 66 -1.12 9.45 33.51
CA TRP A 66 -0.81 9.27 34.93
C TRP A 66 0.69 9.30 35.17
N ASN A 67 1.09 9.91 36.29
CA ASN A 67 2.50 10.02 36.70
C ASN A 67 3.11 8.75 37.32
N LYS A 68 2.32 7.69 37.44
CA LYS A 68 2.76 6.37 37.93
C LYS A 68 2.61 5.34 36.79
N THR A 69 3.29 4.20 36.96
CA THR A 69 3.11 3.05 36.08
C THR A 69 1.71 2.45 36.30
N PHE A 70 1.05 2.10 35.21
CA PHE A 70 -0.28 1.50 35.20
C PHE A 70 -0.43 0.46 34.09
N ASP A 71 -1.46 -0.38 34.21
CA ASP A 71 -1.88 -1.31 33.19
C ASP A 71 -3.14 -0.77 32.48
N MET A 72 -3.26 -1.01 31.20
CA MET A 72 -4.42 -0.65 30.39
C MET A 72 -5.01 -1.91 29.75
N TYR A 73 -6.30 -2.10 29.91
CA TYR A 73 -7.05 -3.20 29.32
C TYR A 73 -8.08 -2.62 28.37
N ILE A 74 -7.95 -2.96 27.07
CA ILE A 74 -8.80 -2.42 26.02
C ILE A 74 -9.58 -3.55 25.36
N GLN A 75 -10.90 -3.39 25.30
CA GLN A 75 -11.78 -4.23 24.52
C GLN A 75 -12.28 -3.45 23.32
N PHE A 76 -12.10 -4.01 22.14
CA PHE A 76 -12.64 -3.50 20.90
C PHE A 76 -13.93 -4.24 20.57
N THR A 77 -14.99 -3.49 20.33
CA THR A 77 -16.30 -4.01 19.92
C THR A 77 -16.87 -3.17 18.79
N GLY A 78 -17.75 -3.73 17.98
CA GLY A 78 -18.36 -2.97 16.91
C GLY A 78 -18.50 -3.73 15.59
N SER A 79 -18.57 -3.00 14.51
CA SER A 79 -18.81 -3.51 13.17
C SER A 79 -17.83 -2.89 12.14
N LYS A 80 -18.11 -3.12 10.85
CA LYS A 80 -17.40 -2.47 9.73
C LYS A 80 -17.64 -0.96 9.63
N ASN A 81 -18.65 -0.42 10.32
CA ASN A 81 -19.04 0.99 10.20
C ASN A 81 -18.80 1.79 11.48
N ALA A 82 -18.72 1.11 12.62
CA ALA A 82 -18.52 1.78 13.91
C ALA A 82 -17.74 0.88 14.86
N GLY A 83 -16.65 1.41 15.40
CA GLY A 83 -15.81 0.77 16.40
C GLY A 83 -15.97 1.45 17.75
N THR A 84 -16.11 0.65 18.79
CA THR A 84 -16.17 1.10 20.19
C THR A 84 -14.99 0.58 20.95
N ILE A 85 -14.32 1.47 21.67
CA ILE A 85 -13.28 1.14 22.64
C ILE A 85 -13.92 1.14 24.04
N ASN A 86 -13.73 0.04 24.77
CA ASN A 86 -14.00 -0.03 26.19
C ASN A 86 -12.66 -0.22 26.91
N MET A 87 -12.33 0.67 27.84
CA MET A 87 -11.02 0.71 28.47
C MET A 87 -11.10 0.73 29.98
N ILE A 88 -10.24 -0.05 30.61
CA ILE A 88 -10.06 -0.11 32.07
C ILE A 88 -8.59 0.22 32.36
N LEU A 89 -8.33 0.99 33.40
CA LEU A 89 -6.99 1.27 33.91
C LEU A 89 -6.80 0.61 35.29
N SER A 90 -5.60 0.13 35.56
CA SER A 90 -5.25 -0.50 36.84
C SER A 90 -3.85 -0.08 37.28
N GLN A 91 -3.67 0.06 38.60
CA GLN A 91 -2.36 0.25 39.21
C GLN A 91 -1.62 -1.10 39.44
N GLY A 92 -2.16 -2.19 38.92
CA GLY A 92 -1.71 -3.56 39.13
C GLY A 92 -2.51 -4.27 40.24
N TYR A 93 -2.47 -5.62 40.22
CA TYR A 93 -3.11 -6.49 41.27
C TYR A 93 -4.58 -6.14 41.52
N ASP A 94 -5.40 -6.02 40.48
CA ASP A 94 -6.85 -5.71 40.59
C ASP A 94 -7.19 -4.36 41.25
N ASN A 95 -6.21 -3.48 41.43
CA ASN A 95 -6.43 -2.12 41.91
C ASN A 95 -6.83 -1.20 40.75
N PHE A 96 -8.11 -1.22 40.39
CA PHE A 96 -8.64 -0.49 39.29
C PHE A 96 -8.82 1.00 39.60
N ILE A 97 -8.52 1.86 38.61
CA ILE A 97 -8.73 3.29 38.67
C ILE A 97 -10.18 3.57 38.33
N VAL A 98 -10.94 4.02 39.32
CA VAL A 98 -12.38 4.29 39.17
C VAL A 98 -12.58 5.68 38.59
N PRO A 99 -13.23 5.81 37.40
CA PRO A 99 -13.39 7.10 36.70
C PRO A 99 -14.06 8.20 37.55
N THR A 100 -14.95 7.83 38.42
CA THR A 100 -15.70 8.78 39.28
C THR A 100 -14.91 9.29 40.47
N GLU A 101 -13.80 8.65 40.82
CA GLU A 101 -12.99 8.98 42.02
C GLU A 101 -11.79 9.88 41.66
N ASP A 102 -11.34 9.86 40.40
CA ASP A 102 -10.21 10.68 39.91
C ASP A 102 -10.59 11.48 38.66
N SER A 103 -11.11 12.67 38.87
CA SER A 103 -11.54 13.56 37.81
C SER A 103 -10.39 14.06 36.93
N ILE A 104 -9.17 14.19 37.48
CA ILE A 104 -7.99 14.68 36.73
C ILE A 104 -7.53 13.58 35.76
N THR A 105 -7.37 12.35 36.24
CA THR A 105 -7.02 11.22 35.40
C THR A 105 -8.10 10.96 34.36
N THR A 106 -9.38 11.06 34.73
CA THR A 106 -10.50 10.91 33.80
C THR A 106 -10.45 11.93 32.66
N ALA A 107 -10.19 13.21 32.93
CA ALA A 107 -10.05 14.22 31.88
C ALA A 107 -8.90 13.89 30.93
N LYS A 108 -7.75 13.47 31.44
CA LYS A 108 -6.59 13.08 30.59
C LYS A 108 -6.86 11.82 29.78
N VAL A 109 -7.59 10.85 30.32
CA VAL A 109 -8.04 9.67 29.59
C VAL A 109 -8.98 10.04 28.45
N TYR A 110 -9.88 10.99 28.67
CA TYR A 110 -10.76 11.50 27.64
C TYR A 110 -9.98 12.18 26.50
N GLU A 111 -9.00 13.00 26.83
CA GLU A 111 -8.11 13.61 25.84
C GLU A 111 -7.35 12.54 25.03
N TRP A 112 -6.86 11.50 25.70
CA TRP A 112 -6.19 10.37 25.04
C TRP A 112 -7.16 9.63 24.12
N LEU A 113 -8.35 9.28 24.57
CA LEU A 113 -9.37 8.64 23.75
C LEU A 113 -9.73 9.48 22.52
N ILE A 114 -9.95 10.79 22.69
CA ILE A 114 -10.25 11.70 21.58
C ILE A 114 -9.08 11.76 20.58
N SER A 115 -7.84 11.69 21.06
CA SER A 115 -6.66 11.73 20.19
C SER A 115 -6.51 10.52 19.27
N LEU A 116 -7.18 9.40 19.57
CA LEU A 116 -7.15 8.17 18.76
C LEU A 116 -7.80 8.36 17.38
N ASP A 117 -8.69 9.34 17.21
CA ASP A 117 -9.25 9.68 15.91
C ASP A 117 -8.15 9.96 14.87
N LEU A 118 -7.14 10.74 15.28
CA LEU A 118 -5.99 11.04 14.40
C LEU A 118 -5.13 9.78 14.13
N ASP A 119 -4.98 8.90 15.12
CA ASP A 119 -4.20 7.68 14.93
C ASP A 119 -4.88 6.74 13.92
N VAL A 120 -6.21 6.60 13.99
CA VAL A 120 -6.98 5.81 13.01
C VAL A 120 -6.93 6.44 11.62
N GLN A 121 -7.07 7.76 11.52
CA GLN A 121 -6.93 8.45 10.23
C GLN A 121 -5.55 8.23 9.62
N ASN A 122 -4.49 8.33 10.41
CA ASN A 122 -3.12 8.06 9.97
C ASN A 122 -2.91 6.59 9.56
N TYR A 123 -3.44 5.65 10.32
CA TYR A 123 -3.39 4.23 9.99
C TYR A 123 -4.04 3.95 8.64
N ARG A 124 -5.26 4.42 8.43
CA ARG A 124 -6.00 4.25 7.17
C ARG A 124 -5.31 4.93 5.99
N TYR A 125 -4.77 6.14 6.22
CA TYR A 125 -3.97 6.85 5.21
C TYR A 125 -2.75 6.01 4.81
N ASN A 126 -2.00 5.49 5.77
CA ASN A 126 -0.82 4.68 5.50
C ASN A 126 -1.18 3.40 4.74
N LEU A 127 -2.26 2.72 5.14
CA LEU A 127 -2.76 1.52 4.48
C LEU A 127 -3.13 1.79 3.00
N ALA A 128 -3.87 2.87 2.74
CA ALA A 128 -4.21 3.28 1.39
C ALA A 128 -2.97 3.64 0.56
N MET A 129 -2.04 4.37 1.16
CA MET A 129 -0.79 4.77 0.52
C MET A 129 0.08 3.55 0.14
N GLU A 130 0.20 2.57 1.03
CA GLU A 130 0.94 1.33 0.76
C GLU A 130 0.30 0.53 -0.38
N ALA A 131 -1.03 0.38 -0.36
CA ALA A 131 -1.74 -0.30 -1.44
C ALA A 131 -1.47 0.34 -2.81
N HIS A 132 -1.56 1.67 -2.90
CA HIS A 132 -1.28 2.38 -4.15
C HIS A 132 0.18 2.30 -4.57
N LYS A 133 1.13 2.32 -3.65
CA LYS A 133 2.56 2.13 -3.95
C LYS A 133 2.86 0.72 -4.47
N GLU A 134 2.22 -0.30 -3.92
CA GLU A 134 2.40 -1.67 -4.43
C GLU A 134 1.81 -1.85 -5.85
N GLU A 135 0.63 -1.26 -6.11
CA GLU A 135 0.07 -1.25 -7.46
C GLU A 135 1.00 -0.52 -8.45
N TYR A 136 1.53 0.65 -8.06
CA TYR A 136 2.49 1.40 -8.87
C TYR A 136 3.73 0.54 -9.22
N LYS A 137 4.32 -0.13 -8.23
CA LYS A 137 5.45 -1.05 -8.45
C LYS A 137 5.09 -2.20 -9.41
N GLY A 138 3.86 -2.69 -9.35
CA GLY A 138 3.35 -3.72 -10.26
C GLY A 138 3.36 -3.24 -11.72
N ILE A 139 2.79 -2.06 -11.96
CA ILE A 139 2.71 -1.42 -13.28
C ILE A 139 4.11 -1.09 -13.81
N ASP A 140 5.01 -0.57 -12.98
CA ASP A 140 6.40 -0.26 -13.35
C ASP A 140 7.20 -1.51 -13.78
N LYS A 141 7.00 -2.63 -13.07
CA LYS A 141 7.58 -3.92 -13.47
C LYS A 141 7.05 -4.40 -14.82
N GLU A 142 5.76 -4.19 -15.10
CA GLU A 142 5.17 -4.54 -16.40
C GLU A 142 5.76 -3.68 -17.51
N LEU A 143 5.88 -2.37 -17.31
CA LEU A 143 6.53 -1.46 -18.24
C LEU A 143 7.96 -1.92 -18.57
N SER A 144 8.75 -2.23 -17.55
CA SER A 144 10.12 -2.73 -17.72
C SER A 144 10.19 -4.02 -18.56
N LYS A 145 9.22 -4.93 -18.40
CA LYS A 145 9.15 -6.16 -19.22
C LYS A 145 8.84 -5.85 -20.68
N LEU A 146 7.88 -4.97 -20.94
CA LEU A 146 7.51 -4.56 -22.30
C LEU A 146 8.65 -3.84 -23.01
N GLU A 147 9.38 -2.96 -22.34
CA GLU A 147 10.54 -2.26 -22.90
C GLU A 147 11.67 -3.23 -23.25
N LYS A 148 11.91 -4.28 -22.44
CA LYS A 148 12.84 -5.35 -22.77
C LYS A 148 12.40 -6.16 -23.99
N GLN A 149 11.09 -6.43 -24.13
CA GLN A 149 10.52 -7.11 -25.30
C GLN A 149 10.70 -6.23 -26.55
N ARG A 150 10.37 -4.95 -26.49
CA ARG A 150 10.60 -3.97 -27.56
C ARG A 150 12.04 -4.01 -28.04
N THR A 151 13.00 -3.88 -27.13
CA THR A 151 14.44 -3.93 -27.46
C THR A 151 14.85 -5.22 -28.16
N LYS A 152 14.26 -6.36 -27.77
CA LYS A 152 14.54 -7.65 -28.45
C LYS A 152 14.03 -7.67 -29.89
N ILE A 153 12.84 -7.14 -30.11
CA ILE A 153 12.23 -7.06 -31.46
C ILE A 153 13.02 -6.09 -32.34
N GLU A 154 13.36 -4.92 -31.84
CA GLU A 154 14.21 -3.94 -32.55
C GLU A 154 15.53 -4.57 -33.01
N LYS A 155 16.17 -5.38 -32.13
CA LYS A 155 17.38 -6.13 -32.49
C LYS A 155 17.13 -7.18 -33.59
N LYS A 156 15.95 -7.85 -33.57
CA LYS A 156 15.60 -8.79 -34.64
C LYS A 156 15.36 -8.09 -35.98
N ILE A 157 14.63 -6.96 -35.97
CA ILE A 157 14.39 -6.13 -37.14
C ILE A 157 15.73 -5.69 -37.75
N LYS A 158 16.66 -5.20 -36.92
CA LYS A 158 17.99 -4.82 -37.40
C LYS A 158 18.74 -5.98 -38.06
N LYS A 159 18.75 -7.16 -37.41
CA LYS A 159 19.38 -8.35 -37.99
C LYS A 159 18.74 -8.78 -39.30
N ASN A 160 17.43 -8.69 -39.41
CA ASN A 160 16.71 -9.00 -40.64
C ASN A 160 17.08 -8.00 -41.75
N ALA A 161 17.12 -6.68 -41.45
CA ALA A 161 17.55 -5.66 -42.37
C ALA A 161 19.00 -5.88 -42.86
N ASP A 162 19.93 -6.20 -41.94
CA ASP A 162 21.30 -6.55 -42.28
C ASP A 162 21.39 -7.79 -43.23
N ALA A 163 20.50 -8.79 -42.98
CA ALA A 163 20.40 -9.97 -43.85
C ALA A 163 19.84 -9.64 -45.24
N GLN A 164 18.86 -8.75 -45.32
CA GLN A 164 18.30 -8.26 -46.60
C GLN A 164 19.38 -7.54 -47.40
N LEU A 165 20.12 -6.62 -46.80
CA LEU A 165 21.21 -5.89 -47.46
C LEU A 165 22.31 -6.83 -47.99
N LYS A 166 22.71 -7.82 -47.20
CA LYS A 166 23.70 -8.85 -47.64
C LYS A 166 23.16 -9.68 -48.80
N PHE A 167 21.89 -10.00 -48.78
CA PHE A 167 21.24 -10.76 -49.80
C PHE A 167 21.15 -9.95 -51.11
N GLU A 168 20.76 -8.66 -51.07
CA GLU A 168 20.73 -7.77 -52.21
C GLU A 168 22.11 -7.57 -52.84
N ALA A 169 23.14 -7.33 -52.01
CA ALA A 169 24.51 -7.20 -52.46
C ALA A 169 24.99 -8.47 -53.18
N SER A 170 24.63 -9.66 -52.72
CA SER A 170 24.99 -10.92 -53.36
C SER A 170 24.29 -11.12 -54.72
N ARG A 171 23.05 -10.61 -54.87
CA ARG A 171 22.32 -10.66 -56.16
C ARG A 171 22.93 -9.76 -57.20
N THR A 172 23.37 -8.57 -56.84
CA THR A 172 24.00 -7.63 -57.80
C THR A 172 25.28 -8.21 -58.39
N ILE A 173 26.10 -8.87 -57.59
CA ILE A 173 27.34 -9.52 -58.05
C ILE A 173 27.07 -10.69 -59.02
N ILE A 174 26.00 -11.44 -58.83
CA ILE A 174 25.61 -12.57 -59.69
C ILE A 174 25.04 -12.08 -61.01
N GLY A 175 24.24 -10.99 -60.99
CA GLY A 175 23.61 -10.41 -62.19
C GLY A 175 24.61 -9.78 -63.20
N GLU A 176 25.78 -9.36 -62.76
CA GLU A 176 26.80 -8.75 -63.65
C GLU A 176 27.71 -9.80 -64.35
N ASN A 177 27.77 -11.02 -63.83
CA ASN A 177 28.77 -11.99 -64.30
C ASN A 177 28.21 -13.24 -65.04
N ASP A 178 26.88 -13.45 -65.13
CA ASP A 178 26.34 -14.69 -65.66
C ASP A 178 25.21 -14.47 -66.69
N LEU A 179 25.48 -14.65 -67.93
CA LEU A 179 24.51 -14.65 -69.04
C LEU A 179 23.64 -15.91 -69.13
N ASN A 180 23.91 -16.92 -68.26
CA ASN A 180 23.16 -18.18 -68.19
C ASN A 180 22.73 -18.46 -66.75
N VAL A 181 21.81 -17.69 -66.21
CA VAL A 181 21.30 -17.90 -64.86
C VAL A 181 20.32 -19.07 -64.85
N ASP A 182 20.61 -20.11 -64.05
CA ASP A 182 19.70 -21.24 -63.82
C ASP A 182 18.41 -20.74 -63.18
N THR A 183 17.27 -20.91 -63.87
CA THR A 183 15.94 -20.48 -63.44
C THR A 183 15.58 -21.02 -62.04
N LYS A 184 16.03 -22.22 -61.67
CA LYS A 184 15.84 -22.80 -60.32
C LYS A 184 16.60 -22.06 -59.23
N LYS A 185 17.73 -21.43 -59.57
CA LYS A 185 18.50 -20.63 -58.63
C LYS A 185 17.82 -19.28 -58.39
N LEU A 186 17.27 -18.65 -59.42
CA LEU A 186 16.45 -17.44 -59.31
C LEU A 186 15.23 -17.65 -58.44
N GLU A 187 14.46 -18.72 -58.69
CA GLU A 187 13.28 -19.05 -57.85
C GLU A 187 13.61 -19.24 -56.34
N LYS A 188 14.75 -19.85 -56.04
CA LYS A 188 15.21 -20.02 -54.66
C LYS A 188 15.56 -18.68 -54.01
N GLU A 189 16.16 -17.79 -54.75
CA GLU A 189 16.53 -16.46 -54.27
C GLU A 189 15.29 -15.58 -54.06
N GLU A 190 14.32 -15.63 -54.94
CA GLU A 190 13.05 -14.93 -54.78
C GLU A 190 12.28 -15.42 -53.54
N LYS A 191 12.20 -16.76 -53.35
CA LYS A 191 11.58 -17.34 -52.13
C LYS A 191 12.29 -16.86 -50.86
N LYS A 192 13.60 -16.75 -50.86
CA LYS A 192 14.39 -16.26 -49.74
C LYS A 192 14.14 -14.79 -49.47
N ALA A 193 14.11 -13.96 -50.53
CA ALA A 193 13.79 -12.53 -50.40
C ALA A 193 12.39 -12.34 -49.80
N GLN A 194 11.42 -13.05 -50.34
CA GLN A 194 10.02 -12.99 -49.85
C GLN A 194 9.92 -13.42 -48.39
N LYS A 195 10.66 -14.45 -47.98
CA LYS A 195 10.69 -14.90 -46.59
C LYS A 195 11.23 -13.81 -45.66
N LEU A 196 12.34 -13.15 -46.00
CA LEU A 196 12.92 -12.06 -45.24
C LEU A 196 11.97 -10.87 -45.13
N LEU A 197 11.27 -10.54 -46.22
CA LEU A 197 10.29 -9.47 -46.25
C LEU A 197 9.09 -9.76 -45.33
N ASN A 198 8.56 -10.98 -45.43
CA ASN A 198 7.45 -11.40 -44.55
C ASN A 198 7.85 -11.36 -43.08
N GLU A 199 9.02 -11.90 -42.72
CA GLU A 199 9.54 -11.86 -41.35
C GLU A 199 9.71 -10.42 -40.86
N LYS A 200 10.18 -9.50 -41.69
CA LYS A 200 10.28 -8.08 -41.36
C LYS A 200 8.90 -7.48 -41.05
N ASN A 201 7.92 -7.72 -41.90
CA ASN A 201 6.56 -7.19 -41.70
C ASN A 201 5.92 -7.71 -40.40
N GLU A 202 6.11 -9.01 -40.10
CA GLU A 202 5.63 -9.61 -38.84
C GLU A 202 6.28 -8.96 -37.61
N LEU A 203 7.60 -8.73 -37.66
CA LEU A 203 8.34 -8.08 -36.56
C LEU A 203 7.92 -6.61 -36.38
N GLU A 204 7.68 -5.88 -37.48
CA GLU A 204 7.20 -4.50 -37.40
C GLU A 204 5.77 -4.41 -36.81
N GLU A 205 4.92 -5.34 -37.17
CA GLU A 205 3.57 -5.45 -36.57
C GLU A 205 3.63 -5.81 -35.08
N GLU A 206 4.51 -6.75 -34.70
CA GLU A 206 4.75 -7.11 -33.31
C GLU A 206 5.28 -5.90 -32.51
N LEU A 207 6.21 -5.14 -33.10
CA LEU A 207 6.77 -3.93 -32.50
C LEU A 207 5.67 -2.88 -32.25
N LYS A 208 4.79 -2.66 -33.23
CA LYS A 208 3.67 -1.75 -33.09
C LYS A 208 2.77 -2.14 -31.93
N LYS A 209 2.36 -3.42 -31.85
CA LYS A 209 1.53 -3.93 -30.75
C LYS A 209 2.18 -3.74 -29.37
N ILE A 210 3.49 -3.90 -29.28
CA ILE A 210 4.22 -3.68 -28.02
C ILE A 210 4.30 -2.18 -27.69
N ASN A 211 4.53 -1.30 -28.64
CA ASN A 211 4.52 0.13 -28.40
C ASN A 211 3.15 0.61 -27.91
N ASP A 212 2.06 0.16 -28.52
CA ASP A 212 0.70 0.48 -28.07
C ASP A 212 0.47 0.04 -26.61
N LYS A 213 0.97 -1.14 -26.22
CA LYS A 213 0.91 -1.61 -24.84
C LYS A 213 1.74 -0.75 -23.88
N ILE A 214 2.95 -0.36 -24.29
CA ILE A 214 3.84 0.53 -23.50
C ILE A 214 3.15 1.86 -23.24
N ASP A 215 2.51 2.44 -24.24
CA ASP A 215 1.83 3.73 -24.11
C ASP A 215 0.63 3.64 -23.15
N ASN A 216 -0.14 2.55 -23.22
CA ASN A 216 -1.23 2.29 -22.29
C ASN A 216 -0.72 2.14 -20.84
N VAL A 217 0.32 1.34 -20.63
CA VAL A 217 0.91 1.12 -19.30
C VAL A 217 1.52 2.42 -18.74
N ARG A 218 2.15 3.24 -19.58
CA ARG A 218 2.65 4.57 -19.16
C ARG A 218 1.53 5.51 -18.75
N SER A 219 0.41 5.49 -19.49
CA SER A 219 -0.79 6.26 -19.11
C SER A 219 -1.31 5.84 -17.73
N ASP A 220 -1.38 4.54 -17.47
CA ASP A 220 -1.85 4.02 -16.18
C ASP A 220 -0.88 4.33 -15.04
N LEU A 221 0.43 4.27 -15.29
CA LEU A 221 1.46 4.68 -14.34
C LEU A 221 1.30 6.16 -13.95
N ASN A 222 1.07 7.04 -14.94
CA ASN A 222 0.86 8.46 -14.70
C ASN A 222 -0.43 8.71 -13.87
N LYS A 223 -1.53 8.03 -14.20
CA LYS A 223 -2.78 8.12 -13.39
C LYS A 223 -2.52 7.70 -11.95
N LYS A 224 -1.81 6.60 -11.74
CA LYS A 224 -1.51 6.10 -10.40
C LYS A 224 -0.60 7.05 -9.62
N ASN A 225 0.40 7.62 -10.28
CA ASN A 225 1.27 8.62 -9.67
C ASN A 225 0.50 9.87 -9.23
N ASN A 226 -0.48 10.33 -10.02
CA ASN A 226 -1.35 11.43 -9.64
C ASN A 226 -2.18 11.09 -8.40
N VAL A 227 -2.76 9.89 -8.32
CA VAL A 227 -3.51 9.44 -7.14
C VAL A 227 -2.62 9.45 -5.89
N ILE A 228 -1.39 8.94 -5.98
CA ILE A 228 -0.42 8.95 -4.87
C ILE A 228 -0.11 10.41 -4.45
N SER A 229 0.14 11.30 -5.42
CA SER A 229 0.41 12.71 -5.15
C SER A 229 -0.77 13.44 -4.49
N ASP A 230 -1.99 13.11 -4.88
CA ASP A 230 -3.18 13.71 -4.27
C ASP A 230 -3.40 13.19 -2.85
N LEU A 231 -3.22 11.90 -2.62
CA LEU A 231 -3.23 11.33 -1.27
C LEU A 231 -2.18 11.97 -0.36
N GLU A 232 -0.98 12.27 -0.86
CA GLU A 232 0.08 12.93 -0.07
C GLU A 232 -0.35 14.32 0.43
N LYS A 233 -1.19 15.03 -0.32
CA LYS A 233 -1.77 16.32 0.09
C LYS A 233 -2.84 16.17 1.18
N GLU A 234 -3.52 15.02 1.19
CA GLU A 234 -4.60 14.70 2.15
C GLU A 234 -4.09 14.10 3.47
N LYS A 235 -2.76 13.96 3.63
CA LYS A 235 -2.17 13.40 4.85
C LYS A 235 -2.73 14.08 6.10
N PRO A 236 -3.27 13.33 7.07
CA PRO A 236 -3.78 13.88 8.31
C PRO A 236 -2.74 14.72 9.02
N LYS A 237 -3.10 15.95 9.38
CA LYS A 237 -2.17 16.87 10.07
C LYS A 237 -2.08 16.51 11.54
N SER A 238 -0.88 16.32 12.07
CA SER A 238 -0.68 16.09 13.49
C SER A 238 -1.25 17.27 14.29
N ASN A 239 -2.16 16.98 15.20
CA ASN A 239 -2.61 17.98 16.15
C ASN A 239 -1.44 18.41 17.04
N THR A 240 -1.31 19.71 17.28
CA THR A 240 -0.23 20.37 18.03
C THR A 240 -0.10 19.88 19.49
N LEU A 241 -1.06 19.12 20.00
CA LEU A 241 -1.06 18.54 21.34
C LEU A 241 0.06 17.52 21.59
N GLN A 242 0.66 16.94 20.55
CA GLN A 242 1.82 16.06 20.69
C GLN A 242 3.16 16.80 20.86
N LYS A 243 3.22 18.12 20.60
CA LYS A 243 4.46 18.90 20.70
C LYS A 243 4.78 19.44 22.09
N SER A 244 3.88 19.35 23.04
CA SER A 244 4.11 19.82 24.42
C SER A 244 4.75 18.77 25.36
N LYS A 245 5.35 17.71 24.78
CA LYS A 245 5.88 16.54 25.50
C LYS A 245 7.40 16.36 25.39
N LYS A 246 8.15 17.48 25.31
CA LYS A 246 9.59 17.44 25.56
C LYS A 246 9.90 18.11 26.87
#